data_30be5892ca07036e2e12cb75abbc067b
#
_entry.id   30be5892ca07036e2e12cb75abbc067b
#
_cell.length_a   1.000
_cell.length_b   1.000
_cell.length_c   1.000
_cell.angle_alpha   90.00
_cell.angle_beta   90.00
_cell.angle_gamma   90.00
#
_symmetry.space_group_name_H-M   'P 1'
#
loop_
_entity.id
_entity.type
_entity.pdbx_description
1 polymer ?
#
loop_
_entity_poly.entity_id
_entity_poly.type
_entity_poly.pdbx_seq_one_letter_code
_entity_poly.pdbx_strand_id
1 'polypeptide(L)'
;MYGLVGLRKRVLSYPEIMNKEGGVQKVNPRSLVTFANTISGFKDWSDTNTLGLILNIAQGCFTSEENVIGNLFTTFIANKLDKLMDPDTMLNKDWDYVKGELAKQVYDGTNYRADIAAVLTTRFCNFVNLYFDTKGSKTEVAVDRILKIIEHDKMLFSEDLIFSLIKTLQKNHPTRCNKLLLNPKVARKLI
;
A
#
# COMPACT_ATOMS: atom_id res chain seq x y z
N MET A 1 1.76 -16.52 -3.38
CA MET A 1 0.99 -16.64 -2.12
C MET A 1 0.83 -15.31 -1.34
N TYR A 2 1.72 -14.32 -1.49
CA TYR A 2 1.65 -13.03 -0.76
C TYR A 2 0.52 -12.09 -1.23
N GLY A 3 0.10 -12.14 -2.50
CA GLY A 3 -0.96 -11.25 -3.03
C GLY A 3 -2.33 -11.46 -2.39
N LEU A 4 -2.71 -12.70 -2.08
CA LEU A 4 -4.01 -13.03 -1.48
C LEU A 4 -4.13 -12.58 -0.02
N VAL A 5 -3.04 -12.65 0.75
CA VAL A 5 -2.98 -12.14 2.12
C VAL A 5 -3.09 -10.62 2.13
N GLY A 6 -2.47 -9.95 1.15
CA GLY A 6 -2.59 -8.50 0.95
C GLY A 6 -4.01 -8.08 0.57
N LEU A 7 -4.67 -8.82 -0.32
CA LEU A 7 -6.07 -8.58 -0.71
C LEU A 7 -7.01 -8.74 0.48
N ARG A 8 -6.86 -9.83 1.25
CA ARG A 8 -7.66 -10.09 2.46
C ARG A 8 -7.50 -8.99 3.50
N LYS A 9 -6.27 -8.54 3.77
CA LYS A 9 -6.02 -7.41 4.68
C LYS A 9 -6.59 -6.10 4.15
N ARG A 10 -6.49 -5.83 2.84
CA ARG A 10 -7.03 -4.61 2.23
C ARG A 10 -8.55 -4.56 2.25
N VAL A 11 -9.21 -5.64 1.89
CA VAL A 11 -10.68 -5.71 1.91
C VAL A 11 -11.21 -5.57 3.33
N LEU A 12 -10.51 -6.15 4.33
CA LEU A 12 -10.87 -6.02 5.74
C LEU A 12 -10.50 -4.65 6.34
N SER A 13 -9.58 -3.91 5.74
CA SER A 13 -9.16 -2.58 6.21
C SER A 13 -9.80 -1.40 5.46
N TYR A 14 -10.74 -1.66 4.54
CA TYR A 14 -11.55 -0.63 3.90
C TYR A 14 -12.96 -0.59 4.51
N PRO A 15 -13.19 0.21 5.57
CA PRO A 15 -14.52 0.36 6.21
C PRO A 15 -15.56 0.88 5.22
N GLU A 16 -15.14 1.65 4.21
CA GLU A 16 -16.00 2.22 3.17
C GLU A 16 -16.57 1.16 2.21
N ILE A 17 -15.88 0.02 2.04
CA ILE A 17 -16.40 -1.13 1.30
C ILE A 17 -17.32 -1.96 2.19
N MET A 18 -17.13 -1.88 3.52
CA MET A 18 -17.86 -2.68 4.51
C MET A 18 -19.07 -1.97 5.11
N ASN A 19 -19.10 -0.62 5.11
CA ASN A 19 -20.15 0.16 5.78
C ASN A 19 -20.62 1.33 4.90
N LYS A 20 -21.70 1.16 4.14
CA LYS A 20 -22.63 2.27 3.89
C LYS A 20 -23.79 2.15 4.87
N GLU A 21 -24.25 3.29 5.34
CA GLU A 21 -25.41 3.45 6.21
C GLU A 21 -26.54 2.50 5.80
N GLY A 22 -26.88 1.56 6.69
CA GLY A 22 -27.90 0.57 6.42
C GLY A 22 -27.51 -0.89 6.75
N GLY A 23 -26.28 -1.16 7.20
CA GLY A 23 -25.90 -2.46 7.77
C GLY A 23 -25.77 -3.62 6.79
N VAL A 24 -25.75 -3.36 5.47
CA VAL A 24 -25.53 -4.40 4.47
C VAL A 24 -24.05 -4.55 4.23
N GLN A 25 -23.50 -5.68 4.63
CA GLN A 25 -22.12 -6.07 4.34
C GLN A 25 -21.95 -6.20 2.81
N LYS A 26 -21.22 -5.28 2.18
CA LYS A 26 -21.06 -5.23 0.72
C LYS A 26 -20.22 -6.37 0.14
N VAL A 27 -19.51 -7.11 0.98
CA VAL A 27 -18.65 -8.23 0.57
C VAL A 27 -18.85 -9.40 1.50
N ASN A 28 -19.34 -10.50 0.95
CA ASN A 28 -19.44 -11.75 1.69
C ASN A 28 -18.04 -12.39 1.81
N PRO A 29 -17.54 -12.64 3.03
CA PRO A 29 -16.24 -13.31 3.23
C PRO A 29 -16.14 -14.66 2.50
N ARG A 30 -17.24 -15.39 2.34
CA ARG A 30 -17.31 -16.65 1.59
C ARG A 30 -17.03 -16.42 0.11
N SER A 31 -17.66 -15.41 -0.51
CA SER A 31 -17.41 -15.06 -1.92
C SER A 31 -15.94 -14.71 -2.15
N LEU A 32 -15.32 -13.96 -1.23
CA LEU A 32 -13.91 -13.62 -1.31
C LEU A 32 -12.99 -14.83 -1.22
N VAL A 33 -13.28 -15.77 -0.31
CA VAL A 33 -12.52 -17.02 -0.17
C VAL A 33 -12.68 -17.89 -1.40
N THR A 34 -13.91 -18.01 -1.93
CA THR A 34 -14.19 -18.77 -3.17
C THR A 34 -13.41 -18.17 -4.34
N PHE A 35 -13.49 -16.86 -4.54
CA PHE A 35 -12.74 -16.14 -5.57
C PHE A 35 -11.24 -16.42 -5.44
N ALA A 36 -10.67 -16.21 -4.24
CA ALA A 36 -9.26 -16.41 -3.97
C ALA A 36 -8.80 -17.85 -4.28
N ASN A 37 -9.57 -18.85 -3.86
CA ASN A 37 -9.27 -20.26 -4.13
C ASN A 37 -9.33 -20.57 -5.63
N THR A 38 -10.32 -20.04 -6.33
CA THR A 38 -10.50 -20.28 -7.77
C THR A 38 -9.34 -19.71 -8.59
N ILE A 39 -8.88 -18.51 -8.25
CA ILE A 39 -7.77 -17.87 -8.99
C ILE A 39 -6.38 -18.34 -8.56
N SER A 40 -6.26 -19.08 -7.46
CA SER A 40 -4.96 -19.53 -6.93
C SER A 40 -4.19 -20.47 -7.86
N GLY A 41 -4.88 -21.12 -8.79
CA GLY A 41 -4.28 -22.02 -9.78
C GLY A 41 -3.60 -21.33 -10.96
N PHE A 42 -3.82 -20.03 -11.17
CA PHE A 42 -3.17 -19.31 -12.27
C PHE A 42 -1.69 -19.06 -11.97
N LYS A 43 -0.84 -19.39 -12.96
CA LYS A 43 0.63 -19.24 -12.82
C LYS A 43 1.10 -17.85 -13.22
N ASP A 44 0.55 -17.30 -14.30
CA ASP A 44 0.87 -15.94 -14.79
C ASP A 44 -0.37 -15.05 -14.71
N TRP A 45 -0.34 -14.17 -13.75
CA TRP A 45 -1.44 -13.23 -13.48
C TRP A 45 -1.30 -11.91 -14.25
N SER A 46 -0.20 -11.73 -14.97
CA SER A 46 0.04 -10.53 -15.79
C SER A 46 -0.35 -10.71 -17.26
N ASP A 47 -0.67 -11.93 -17.69
CA ASP A 47 -1.17 -12.21 -19.03
C ASP A 47 -2.60 -11.66 -19.23
N THR A 48 -2.86 -11.01 -20.36
CA THR A 48 -4.14 -10.37 -20.67
C THR A 48 -5.31 -11.35 -20.68
N ASN A 49 -5.10 -12.57 -21.18
CA ASN A 49 -6.15 -13.59 -21.19
C ASN A 49 -6.46 -14.07 -19.78
N THR A 50 -5.42 -14.26 -18.96
CA THR A 50 -5.57 -14.61 -17.54
C THR A 50 -6.31 -13.53 -16.77
N LEU A 51 -6.01 -12.26 -17.01
CA LEU A 51 -6.74 -11.12 -16.39
C LEU A 51 -8.22 -11.12 -16.80
N GLY A 52 -8.52 -11.41 -18.07
CA GLY A 52 -9.90 -11.54 -18.55
C GLY A 52 -10.65 -12.69 -17.87
N LEU A 53 -9.99 -13.83 -17.67
CA LEU A 53 -10.56 -14.99 -16.94
C LEU A 53 -10.79 -14.65 -15.46
N ILE A 54 -9.86 -13.94 -14.82
CA ILE A 54 -10.02 -13.51 -13.42
C ILE A 54 -11.22 -12.57 -13.27
N LEU A 55 -11.43 -11.65 -14.22
CA LEU A 55 -12.63 -10.80 -14.24
C LEU A 55 -13.92 -11.61 -14.36
N ASN A 56 -13.98 -12.57 -15.25
CA ASN A 56 -15.14 -13.44 -15.42
C ASN A 56 -15.42 -14.28 -14.16
N ILE A 57 -14.37 -14.80 -13.53
CA ILE A 57 -14.48 -15.52 -12.24
C ILE A 57 -15.00 -14.59 -11.15
N ALA A 58 -14.53 -13.35 -11.10
CA ALA A 58 -15.02 -12.36 -10.15
C ALA A 58 -16.51 -12.09 -10.32
N GLN A 59 -16.98 -11.96 -11.58
CA GLN A 59 -18.41 -11.80 -11.90
C GLN A 59 -19.27 -12.97 -11.44
N GLY A 60 -18.71 -14.18 -11.46
CA GLY A 60 -19.41 -15.37 -10.96
C GLY A 60 -19.35 -15.53 -9.44
N CYS A 61 -18.34 -14.99 -8.78
CA CYS A 61 -18.16 -15.10 -7.32
C CYS A 61 -18.81 -13.97 -6.53
N PHE A 62 -18.97 -12.80 -7.15
CA PHE A 62 -19.49 -11.59 -6.51
C PHE A 62 -20.82 -11.18 -7.12
N THR A 63 -21.70 -10.59 -6.30
CA THR A 63 -22.90 -9.93 -6.79
C THR A 63 -22.54 -8.70 -7.62
N SER A 64 -23.48 -8.14 -8.38
CA SER A 64 -23.26 -6.94 -9.19
C SER A 64 -22.69 -5.76 -8.37
N GLU A 65 -23.09 -5.63 -7.10
CA GLU A 65 -22.59 -4.60 -6.19
C GLU A 65 -21.17 -4.91 -5.66
N GLU A 66 -20.84 -6.20 -5.53
CA GLU A 66 -19.53 -6.68 -5.06
C GLU A 66 -18.48 -6.71 -6.19
N ASN A 67 -18.90 -6.57 -7.44
CA ASN A 67 -18.04 -6.74 -8.63
C ASN A 67 -16.90 -5.68 -8.71
N VAL A 68 -17.03 -4.60 -7.96
CA VAL A 68 -15.96 -3.62 -7.73
C VAL A 68 -14.67 -4.28 -7.26
N ILE A 69 -14.74 -5.40 -6.50
CA ILE A 69 -13.58 -6.11 -6.00
C ILE A 69 -12.80 -6.80 -7.11
N GLY A 70 -13.49 -7.44 -8.04
CA GLY A 70 -12.86 -8.06 -9.20
C GLY A 70 -12.13 -7.02 -10.06
N ASN A 71 -12.76 -5.88 -10.31
CA ASN A 71 -12.15 -4.77 -11.05
C ASN A 71 -10.94 -4.17 -10.31
N LEU A 72 -11.04 -3.96 -9.00
CA LEU A 72 -9.91 -3.49 -8.19
C LEU A 72 -8.75 -4.48 -8.19
N PHE A 73 -9.05 -5.78 -8.09
CA PHE A 73 -8.02 -6.81 -8.09
C PHE A 73 -7.32 -6.90 -9.45
N THR A 74 -8.07 -6.93 -10.56
CA THR A 74 -7.48 -6.98 -11.90
C THR A 74 -6.69 -5.71 -12.23
N THR A 75 -7.17 -4.54 -11.84
CA THR A 75 -6.43 -3.28 -11.96
C THR A 75 -5.13 -3.32 -11.14
N PHE A 76 -5.18 -3.88 -9.92
CA PHE A 76 -4.01 -4.06 -9.08
C PHE A 76 -2.94 -4.93 -9.75
N ILE A 77 -3.33 -6.06 -10.33
CA ILE A 77 -2.40 -6.96 -11.03
C ILE A 77 -1.92 -6.34 -12.34
N ALA A 78 -2.83 -5.79 -13.16
CA ALA A 78 -2.50 -5.18 -14.45
C ALA A 78 -1.47 -4.04 -14.32
N ASN A 79 -1.56 -3.26 -13.26
CA ASN A 79 -0.59 -2.21 -12.93
C ASN A 79 0.68 -2.75 -12.22
N LYS A 80 0.84 -4.06 -12.11
CA LYS A 80 1.99 -4.71 -11.44
C LYS A 80 2.19 -4.27 -9.99
N LEU A 81 1.09 -3.90 -9.31
CA LEU A 81 1.14 -3.42 -7.93
C LEU A 81 1.49 -4.54 -6.92
N ASP A 82 1.36 -5.80 -7.33
CA ASP A 82 1.83 -6.99 -6.63
C ASP A 82 3.36 -7.08 -6.57
N LYS A 83 4.05 -6.46 -7.53
CA LYS A 83 5.53 -6.44 -7.66
C LYS A 83 6.17 -5.24 -6.94
N LEU A 84 5.36 -4.36 -6.37
CA LEU A 84 5.88 -3.22 -5.63
C LEU A 84 6.59 -3.68 -4.35
N MET A 85 7.62 -2.92 -3.98
CA MET A 85 8.40 -3.19 -2.77
C MET A 85 7.52 -3.40 -1.56
N ASP A 86 7.80 -4.45 -0.81
CA ASP A 86 7.09 -4.73 0.43
C ASP A 86 7.47 -3.68 1.50
N PRO A 87 6.50 -3.15 2.26
CA PRO A 87 6.76 -2.20 3.33
C PRO A 87 7.74 -2.67 4.39
N ASP A 88 7.78 -3.96 4.73
CA ASP A 88 8.77 -4.51 5.64
C ASP A 88 10.18 -4.41 5.06
N THR A 89 10.33 -4.75 3.78
CA THR A 89 11.58 -4.56 3.05
C THR A 89 11.98 -3.09 3.01
N MET A 90 11.04 -2.18 2.74
CA MET A 90 11.27 -0.75 2.73
C MET A 90 11.78 -0.24 4.08
N LEU A 91 11.27 -0.79 5.19
CA LEU A 91 11.67 -0.40 6.53
C LEU A 91 13.02 -1.00 6.94
N ASN A 92 13.22 -2.29 6.75
CA ASN A 92 14.26 -3.06 7.44
C ASN A 92 15.49 -3.40 6.59
N LYS A 93 15.42 -3.34 5.25
CA LYS A 93 16.56 -3.61 4.37
C LYS A 93 17.54 -2.44 4.35
N ASP A 94 18.75 -2.71 3.85
CA ASP A 94 19.76 -1.69 3.67
C ASP A 94 19.27 -0.49 2.84
N TRP A 95 19.70 0.73 3.21
CA TRP A 95 19.20 1.94 2.57
C TRP A 95 19.60 2.06 1.10
N ASP A 96 20.81 1.65 0.73
CA ASP A 96 21.28 1.74 -0.65
C ASP A 96 20.47 0.84 -1.57
N TYR A 97 20.10 -0.35 -1.09
CA TYR A 97 19.16 -1.23 -1.78
C TYR A 97 17.76 -0.59 -1.90
N VAL A 98 17.20 -0.11 -0.80
CA VAL A 98 15.84 0.44 -0.75
C VAL A 98 15.70 1.67 -1.66
N LYS A 99 16.63 2.63 -1.59
CA LYS A 99 16.57 3.83 -2.43
C LYS A 99 16.65 3.50 -3.91
N GLY A 100 17.51 2.53 -4.28
CA GLY A 100 17.68 2.09 -5.66
C GLY A 100 16.42 1.42 -6.22
N GLU A 101 15.82 0.51 -5.46
CA GLU A 101 14.60 -0.18 -5.88
C GLU A 101 13.37 0.73 -5.87
N LEU A 102 13.24 1.63 -4.89
CA LEU A 102 12.18 2.65 -4.91
C LEU A 102 12.30 3.54 -6.15
N ALA A 103 13.50 4.02 -6.45
CA ALA A 103 13.72 4.86 -7.62
C ALA A 103 13.34 4.15 -8.93
N LYS A 104 13.65 2.85 -9.07
CA LYS A 104 13.25 2.05 -10.24
C LYS A 104 11.73 1.89 -10.35
N GLN A 105 11.02 1.85 -9.22
CA GLN A 105 9.56 1.66 -9.22
C GLN A 105 8.80 2.97 -9.43
N VAL A 106 9.28 4.08 -8.84
CA VAL A 106 8.60 5.38 -8.95
C VAL A 106 9.02 6.19 -10.17
N TYR A 107 9.97 5.71 -10.95
CA TYR A 107 10.36 6.32 -12.22
C TYR A 107 10.29 5.31 -13.36
N ASP A 108 9.73 5.78 -14.49
CA ASP A 108 9.83 5.12 -15.79
C ASP A 108 10.72 6.02 -16.67
N GLY A 109 11.99 5.66 -16.77
CA GLY A 109 13.02 6.55 -17.31
C GLY A 109 13.14 7.85 -16.50
N THR A 110 12.76 8.97 -17.10
CA THR A 110 12.71 10.28 -16.44
C THR A 110 11.33 10.64 -15.86
N ASN A 111 10.29 9.88 -16.21
CA ASN A 111 8.92 10.18 -15.83
C ASN A 111 8.63 9.67 -14.42
N TYR A 112 8.19 10.57 -13.54
CA TYR A 112 7.76 10.22 -12.19
C TYR A 112 6.37 9.60 -12.21
N ARG A 113 6.24 8.40 -11.64
CA ARG A 113 5.02 7.63 -11.50
C ARG A 113 4.33 7.98 -10.18
N ALA A 114 3.59 9.08 -10.17
CA ALA A 114 2.86 9.54 -8.98
C ALA A 114 1.85 8.50 -8.45
N ASP A 115 1.22 7.74 -9.35
CA ASP A 115 0.31 6.63 -9.02
C ASP A 115 1.00 5.53 -8.19
N ILE A 116 2.18 5.10 -8.62
CA ILE A 116 2.99 4.10 -7.93
C ILE A 116 3.50 4.63 -6.58
N ALA A 117 4.02 5.86 -6.59
CA ALA A 117 4.50 6.51 -5.37
C ALA A 117 3.39 6.64 -4.32
N ALA A 118 2.17 7.00 -4.71
CA ALA A 118 1.02 7.08 -3.81
C ALA A 118 0.69 5.71 -3.18
N VAL A 119 0.69 4.63 -3.98
CA VAL A 119 0.44 3.28 -3.47
C VAL A 119 1.53 2.85 -2.49
N LEU A 120 2.81 3.05 -2.84
CA LEU A 120 3.95 2.71 -1.97
C LEU A 120 3.90 3.48 -0.66
N THR A 121 3.66 4.80 -0.72
CA THR A 121 3.56 5.66 0.48
C THR A 121 2.42 5.23 1.38
N THR A 122 1.24 4.95 0.82
CA THR A 122 0.07 4.50 1.58
C THR A 122 0.33 3.15 2.27
N ARG A 123 0.91 2.19 1.53
CA ARG A 123 1.27 0.88 2.09
C ARG A 123 2.30 1.01 3.21
N PHE A 124 3.30 1.85 3.00
CA PHE A 124 4.34 2.10 3.99
C PHE A 124 3.79 2.80 5.23
N CYS A 125 2.94 3.82 5.06
CA CYS A 125 2.27 4.51 6.16
C CYS A 125 1.45 3.54 7.03
N ASN A 126 0.63 2.70 6.41
CA ASN A 126 -0.18 1.71 7.12
C ASN A 126 0.68 0.68 7.85
N PHE A 127 1.80 0.26 7.25
CA PHE A 127 2.74 -0.65 7.89
C PHE A 127 3.42 -0.01 9.09
N VAL A 128 3.90 1.24 8.97
CA VAL A 128 4.54 1.97 10.05
C VAL A 128 3.57 2.24 11.20
N ASN A 129 2.30 2.57 10.91
CA ASN A 129 1.27 2.70 11.96
C ASN A 129 1.17 1.40 12.77
N LEU A 130 1.01 0.26 12.09
CA LEU A 130 0.91 -1.04 12.75
C LEU A 130 2.21 -1.40 13.49
N TYR A 131 3.35 -1.04 12.92
CA TYR A 131 4.65 -1.26 13.54
C TYR A 131 4.82 -0.45 14.83
N PHE A 132 4.34 0.79 14.86
CA PHE A 132 4.33 1.62 16.05
C PHE A 132 3.45 1.04 17.16
N ASP A 133 2.32 0.42 16.81
CA ASP A 133 1.45 -0.24 17.79
C ASP A 133 2.11 -1.48 18.40
N THR A 134 2.80 -2.27 17.59
CA THR A 134 3.30 -3.60 18.00
C THR A 134 4.74 -3.59 18.54
N LYS A 135 5.59 -2.66 18.10
CA LYS A 135 7.04 -2.68 18.34
C LYS A 135 7.56 -1.56 19.24
N GLY A 136 6.72 -0.89 19.97
CA GLY A 136 6.94 0.16 20.98
C GLY A 136 8.33 0.83 21.05
N SER A 137 9.36 0.10 21.44
CA SER A 137 10.72 0.61 21.62
C SER A 137 11.56 0.75 20.35
N LYS A 138 11.14 0.14 19.22
CA LYS A 138 11.89 0.18 17.96
C LYS A 138 11.35 1.23 16.96
N THR A 139 10.59 2.18 17.43
CA THR A 139 10.01 3.24 16.59
C THR A 139 11.05 4.14 15.92
N GLU A 140 12.24 4.26 16.51
CA GLU A 140 13.34 5.04 15.96
C GLU A 140 13.77 4.55 14.58
N VAL A 141 13.76 3.24 14.34
CA VAL A 141 14.11 2.65 13.03
C VAL A 141 13.17 3.19 11.94
N ALA A 142 11.87 3.25 12.21
CA ALA A 142 10.90 3.76 11.25
C ALA A 142 11.04 5.27 11.05
N VAL A 143 11.26 6.01 12.12
CA VAL A 143 11.51 7.46 12.05
C VAL A 143 12.76 7.76 11.22
N ASP A 144 13.87 7.06 11.49
CA ASP A 144 15.12 7.24 10.73
C ASP A 144 14.95 6.85 9.25
N ARG A 145 14.16 5.83 8.96
CA ARG A 145 13.86 5.45 7.57
C ARG A 145 13.06 6.52 6.84
N ILE A 146 12.05 7.08 7.49
CA ILE A 146 11.26 8.19 6.94
C ILE A 146 12.16 9.39 6.67
N LEU A 147 13.03 9.75 7.61
CA LEU A 147 13.97 10.85 7.41
C LEU A 147 14.89 10.61 6.22
N LYS A 148 15.45 9.40 6.06
CA LYS A 148 16.27 9.05 4.90
C LYS A 148 15.52 9.19 3.57
N ILE A 149 14.22 8.84 3.53
CA ILE A 149 13.38 9.04 2.35
C ILE A 149 13.21 10.52 2.03
N ILE A 150 12.95 11.34 3.07
CA ILE A 150 12.74 12.79 2.93
C ILE A 150 14.02 13.53 2.52
N GLU A 151 15.15 13.09 3.03
CA GLU A 151 16.46 13.73 2.83
C GLU A 151 17.15 13.31 1.55
N HIS A 152 16.61 12.29 0.85
CA HIS A 152 17.21 11.81 -0.39
C HIS A 152 17.16 12.88 -1.49
N ASP A 153 18.26 13.03 -2.23
CA ASP A 153 18.40 14.08 -3.27
C ASP A 153 17.40 13.90 -4.41
N LYS A 154 17.15 12.66 -4.81
CA LYS A 154 16.11 12.34 -5.81
C LYS A 154 14.78 12.16 -5.12
N MET A 155 13.75 12.84 -5.60
CA MET A 155 12.39 12.72 -5.08
C MET A 155 11.87 11.29 -5.23
N LEU A 156 11.78 10.54 -4.12
CA LEU A 156 11.17 9.21 -4.09
C LEU A 156 9.66 9.29 -3.87
N PHE A 157 9.23 10.19 -2.99
CA PHE A 157 7.83 10.52 -2.77
C PHE A 157 7.63 12.02 -2.91
N SER A 158 6.52 12.44 -3.51
CA SER A 158 6.18 13.86 -3.62
C SER A 158 5.97 14.50 -2.25
N GLU A 159 6.07 15.81 -2.19
CA GLU A 159 5.90 16.55 -0.94
C GLU A 159 4.54 16.32 -0.30
N ASP A 160 3.47 16.27 -1.11
CA ASP A 160 2.11 15.99 -0.64
C ASP A 160 1.99 14.59 -0.04
N LEU A 161 2.64 13.58 -0.63
CA LEU A 161 2.65 12.23 -0.10
C LEU A 161 3.41 12.14 1.22
N ILE A 162 4.56 12.82 1.32
CA ILE A 162 5.35 12.93 2.56
C ILE A 162 4.53 13.65 3.65
N PHE A 163 3.90 14.77 3.31
CA PHE A 163 3.04 15.51 4.21
C PHE A 163 1.90 14.64 4.75
N SER A 164 1.18 13.96 3.86
CA SER A 164 0.09 13.06 4.22
C SER A 164 0.55 11.93 5.15
N LEU A 165 1.71 11.32 4.85
CA LEU A 165 2.32 10.27 5.67
C LEU A 165 2.62 10.80 7.09
N ILE A 166 3.33 11.93 7.19
CA ILE A 166 3.72 12.51 8.49
C ILE A 166 2.47 12.89 9.29
N LYS A 167 1.50 13.56 8.66
CA LYS A 167 0.24 13.97 9.30
C LYS A 167 -0.53 12.78 9.84
N THR A 168 -0.60 11.69 9.08
CA THR A 168 -1.29 10.47 9.51
C THR A 168 -0.58 9.83 10.70
N LEU A 169 0.75 9.69 10.63
CA LEU A 169 1.53 9.14 11.73
C LEU A 169 1.48 10.01 12.98
N GLN A 170 1.54 11.33 12.84
CA GLN A 170 1.43 12.28 13.95
C GLN A 170 0.07 12.19 14.63
N LYS A 171 -1.01 12.10 13.86
CA LYS A 171 -2.37 11.95 14.40
C LYS A 171 -2.51 10.69 15.25
N ASN A 172 -1.94 9.58 14.80
CA ASN A 172 -2.09 8.28 15.46
C ASN A 172 -1.04 8.06 16.58
N HIS A 173 0.16 8.62 16.42
CA HIS A 173 1.31 8.41 17.32
C HIS A 173 2.08 9.71 17.60
N PRO A 174 1.46 10.72 18.25
CA PRO A 174 2.03 12.06 18.38
C PRO A 174 3.40 12.07 19.06
N THR A 175 3.55 11.33 20.15
CA THR A 175 4.82 11.28 20.91
C THR A 175 5.97 10.61 20.16
N ARG A 176 5.65 9.62 19.31
CA ARG A 176 6.65 8.86 18.53
C ARG A 176 7.16 9.61 17.31
N CYS A 177 6.40 10.60 16.85
CA CYS A 177 6.73 11.42 15.68
C CYS A 177 7.50 12.70 16.02
N ASN A 178 7.78 12.99 17.30
CA ASN A 178 8.47 14.22 17.70
C ASN A 178 9.79 14.44 16.95
N LYS A 179 10.60 13.39 16.78
CA LYS A 179 11.88 13.47 16.05
C LYS A 179 11.69 13.85 14.57
N LEU A 180 10.60 13.42 13.93
CA LEU A 180 10.25 13.83 12.57
C LEU A 180 9.90 15.31 12.51
N LEU A 181 9.10 15.81 13.46
CA LEU A 181 8.65 17.19 13.49
C LEU A 181 9.77 18.19 13.80
N LEU A 182 10.77 17.75 14.58
CA LEU A 182 11.96 18.57 14.91
C LEU A 182 12.96 18.64 13.75
N ASN A 183 12.81 17.81 12.70
CA ASN A 183 13.70 17.87 11.55
C ASN A 183 13.41 19.13 10.71
N PRO A 184 14.42 20.00 10.42
CA PRO A 184 14.19 21.26 9.70
C PRO A 184 13.61 21.09 8.29
N LYS A 185 13.95 19.98 7.60
CA LYS A 185 13.39 19.70 6.27
C LYS A 185 11.91 19.31 6.36
N VAL A 186 11.52 18.60 7.41
CA VAL A 186 10.11 18.27 7.69
C VAL A 186 9.34 19.53 8.11
N ALA A 187 9.89 20.30 9.05
CA ALA A 187 9.25 21.52 9.53
C ALA A 187 8.96 22.50 8.39
N ARG A 188 9.90 22.69 7.45
CA ARG A 188 9.71 23.57 6.28
C ARG A 188 8.61 23.10 5.32
N LYS A 189 8.30 21.81 5.32
CA LYS A 189 7.25 21.21 4.46
C LYS A 189 5.87 21.20 5.13
N LEU A 190 5.82 21.45 6.44
CA LEU A 190 4.59 21.48 7.24
C LEU A 190 4.02 22.90 7.43
N ILE A 191 4.79 23.93 7.08
CA ILE A 191 4.40 25.34 7.08
C ILE A 191 3.96 25.76 5.69
#